data_75892ab952e1f18802da1f3868c9f827
#
_entry.id   75892ab952e1f18802da1f3868c9f827
#
_cell.length_a   1.000
_cell.length_b   1.000
_cell.length_c   1.000
_cell.angle_alpha   90.00
_cell.angle_beta   90.00
_cell.angle_gamma   90.00
#
_symmetry.space_group_name_H-M   'P 1'
#
loop_
_entity.id
_entity.type
_entity.pdbx_description
1 polymer ?
#
loop_
_entity_poly.entity_id
_entity_poly.type
_entity_poly.pdbx_seq_one_letter_code
_entity_poly.pdbx_strand_id
1 'polypeptide(L)'
;ELRVIILDSNKKEEEQKDLDKKISTAKAKKNMLNNDYSKHDQDIISVKHKIDNLKNEIEQGGDLPTSVKNILKSTTLTGIHNTIGNILSTEEQYVNALNTAISSNKNFIITKDEDSAKKAINYLKDSHLGRATFFPMTVIKERYVDYETLSIVRNSPDFVGVMSDLVTYNRQYEAIIKNQLGTVLVATNLDAATRLSHLINS
;
A
#
# COMPACT_ATOMS: atom_id res chain seq x y z
N GLU A 1 9.85 79.78 14.35
CA GLU A 1 9.89 78.65 15.30
C GLU A 1 8.60 77.82 15.37
N LEU A 2 7.42 78.42 15.53
CA LEU A 2 6.10 77.75 15.57
C LEU A 2 5.79 76.88 14.32
N ARG A 3 6.08 77.36 13.10
CA ARG A 3 5.88 76.62 11.85
C ARG A 3 6.72 75.36 11.76
N VAL A 4 7.94 75.34 12.27
CA VAL A 4 8.83 74.16 12.26
C VAL A 4 8.31 73.08 13.21
N ILE A 5 7.81 73.46 14.37
CA ILE A 5 7.23 72.57 15.37
C ILE A 5 5.95 71.91 14.81
N ILE A 6 5.09 72.64 14.11
CA ILE A 6 3.88 72.12 13.52
C ILE A 6 4.22 71.11 12.40
N LEU A 7 5.21 71.43 11.55
CA LEU A 7 5.66 70.50 10.50
C LEU A 7 6.25 69.21 11.07
N ASP A 8 7.04 69.31 12.13
CA ASP A 8 7.63 68.12 12.80
C ASP A 8 6.57 67.29 13.52
N SER A 9 5.55 67.95 14.12
CA SER A 9 4.40 67.26 14.73
C SER A 9 3.59 66.50 13.68
N ASN A 10 3.25 67.12 12.53
CA ASN A 10 2.51 66.47 11.48
C ASN A 10 3.27 65.28 10.88
N LYS A 11 4.59 65.39 10.71
CA LYS A 11 5.42 64.29 10.23
C LYS A 11 5.43 63.09 11.20
N LYS A 12 5.52 63.38 12.50
CA LYS A 12 5.44 62.33 13.52
C LYS A 12 4.07 61.65 13.59
N GLU A 13 2.99 62.39 13.38
CA GLU A 13 1.64 61.79 13.27
C GLU A 13 1.49 60.88 12.05
N GLU A 14 2.08 61.24 10.93
CA GLU A 14 2.08 60.36 9.72
C GLU A 14 2.90 59.08 9.95
N GLU A 15 4.10 59.23 10.53
CA GLU A 15 4.95 58.12 10.90
C GLU A 15 4.25 57.16 11.92
N GLN A 16 3.53 57.73 12.88
CA GLN A 16 2.75 56.95 13.84
C GLN A 16 1.62 56.18 13.18
N LYS A 17 0.87 56.78 12.26
CA LYS A 17 -0.19 56.16 11.49
C LYS A 17 0.36 55.01 10.62
N ASP A 18 1.51 55.16 10.01
CA ASP A 18 2.14 54.12 9.21
C ASP A 18 2.61 52.95 10.08
N LEU A 19 3.19 53.23 11.26
CA LEU A 19 3.57 52.22 12.24
C LEU A 19 2.36 51.46 12.77
N ASP A 20 1.28 52.11 13.13
CA ASP A 20 0.04 51.48 13.59
C ASP A 20 -0.56 50.56 12.51
N LYS A 21 -0.51 50.96 11.26
CA LYS A 21 -0.94 50.12 10.13
C LYS A 21 -0.04 48.88 9.97
N LYS A 22 1.29 49.04 10.10
CA LYS A 22 2.23 47.93 10.05
C LYS A 22 2.02 46.94 11.22
N ILE A 23 1.78 47.47 12.43
CA ILE A 23 1.48 46.68 13.62
C ILE A 23 0.18 45.87 13.42
N SER A 24 -0.86 46.52 12.94
CA SER A 24 -2.15 45.86 12.65
C SER A 24 -2.00 44.74 11.64
N THR A 25 -1.27 44.98 10.54
CA THR A 25 -1.01 43.98 9.49
C THR A 25 -0.19 42.79 10.04
N ALA A 26 0.85 43.08 10.84
CA ALA A 26 1.67 42.07 11.46
C ALA A 26 0.87 41.20 12.47
N LYS A 27 -0.02 41.83 13.26
CA LYS A 27 -0.90 41.11 14.18
C LYS A 27 -1.87 40.20 13.42
N ALA A 28 -2.47 40.67 12.33
CA ALA A 28 -3.36 39.86 11.49
C ALA A 28 -2.61 38.64 10.91
N LYS A 29 -1.41 38.86 10.36
CA LYS A 29 -0.57 37.78 9.82
C LYS A 29 -0.17 36.77 10.89
N LYS A 30 0.18 37.22 12.09
CA LYS A 30 0.47 36.33 13.23
C LYS A 30 -0.72 35.46 13.59
N ASN A 31 -1.93 36.02 13.64
CA ASN A 31 -3.14 35.27 13.96
C ASN A 31 -3.45 34.22 12.87
N MET A 32 -3.29 34.56 11.60
CA MET A 32 -3.44 33.58 10.51
C MET A 32 -2.45 32.43 10.65
N LEU A 33 -1.16 32.72 10.86
CA LEU A 33 -0.14 31.69 11.03
C LEU A 33 -0.39 30.81 12.27
N ASN A 34 -0.87 31.36 13.36
CA ASN A 34 -1.23 30.59 14.53
C ASN A 34 -2.41 29.64 14.26
N ASN A 35 -3.41 30.08 13.50
CA ASN A 35 -4.53 29.23 13.11
C ASN A 35 -4.07 28.10 12.16
N ASP A 36 -3.23 28.41 11.18
CA ASP A 36 -2.66 27.40 10.28
C ASP A 36 -1.81 26.38 11.04
N TYR A 37 -0.98 26.87 11.98
CA TYR A 37 -0.19 26.00 12.86
C TYR A 37 -1.07 25.05 13.66
N SER A 38 -2.13 25.57 14.31
CA SER A 38 -3.06 24.73 15.10
C SER A 38 -3.76 23.70 14.23
N LYS A 39 -4.14 24.05 13.01
CA LYS A 39 -4.76 23.13 12.05
C LYS A 39 -3.79 22.00 11.68
N HIS A 40 -2.58 22.34 11.30
CA HIS A 40 -1.57 21.33 10.93
C HIS A 40 -1.20 20.43 12.10
N ASP A 41 -1.14 20.97 13.32
CA ASP A 41 -0.88 20.17 14.52
C ASP A 41 -2.00 19.14 14.77
N GLN A 42 -3.27 19.53 14.59
CA GLN A 42 -4.41 18.61 14.64
C GLN A 42 -4.36 17.55 13.55
N ASP A 43 -3.97 17.92 12.32
CA ASP A 43 -3.80 16.99 11.21
C ASP A 43 -2.71 15.94 11.52
N ILE A 44 -1.58 16.37 12.07
CA ILE A 44 -0.48 15.49 12.49
C ILE A 44 -0.95 14.50 13.56
N ILE A 45 -1.68 14.97 14.57
CA ILE A 45 -2.24 14.11 15.62
C ILE A 45 -3.18 13.07 15.02
N SER A 46 -4.08 13.49 14.13
CA SER A 46 -5.03 12.60 13.44
C SER A 46 -4.32 11.53 12.62
N VAL A 47 -3.29 11.90 11.86
CA VAL A 47 -2.49 10.94 11.06
C VAL A 47 -1.72 9.97 11.95
N LYS A 48 -1.15 10.43 13.07
CA LYS A 48 -0.48 9.54 14.04
C LYS A 48 -1.45 8.49 14.61
N HIS A 49 -2.65 8.89 15.02
CA HIS A 49 -3.68 7.94 15.48
C HIS A 49 -4.07 6.91 14.40
N LYS A 50 -4.19 7.34 13.13
CA LYS A 50 -4.45 6.40 12.03
C LYS A 50 -3.31 5.40 11.84
N ILE A 51 -2.07 5.86 11.92
CA ILE A 51 -0.88 4.98 11.84
C ILE A 51 -0.89 3.95 12.97
N ASP A 52 -1.15 4.37 14.21
CA ASP A 52 -1.16 3.47 15.36
C ASP A 52 -2.31 2.44 15.26
N ASN A 53 -3.49 2.86 14.81
CA ASN A 53 -4.60 1.94 14.56
C ASN A 53 -4.25 0.92 13.48
N LEU A 54 -3.70 1.35 12.35
CA LEU A 54 -3.28 0.45 11.27
C LEU A 54 -2.16 -0.51 11.71
N LYS A 55 -1.20 -0.06 12.52
CA LYS A 55 -0.19 -0.94 13.10
C LYS A 55 -0.82 -2.02 13.99
N ASN A 56 -1.74 -1.64 14.87
CA ASN A 56 -2.47 -2.58 15.71
C ASN A 56 -3.28 -3.59 14.88
N GLU A 57 -3.94 -3.15 13.80
CA GLU A 57 -4.64 -4.05 12.88
C GLU A 57 -3.69 -5.04 12.21
N ILE A 58 -2.52 -4.59 11.76
CA ILE A 58 -1.48 -5.44 11.17
C ILE A 58 -0.97 -6.46 12.19
N GLU A 59 -0.65 -6.03 13.42
CA GLU A 59 -0.19 -6.91 14.50
C GLU A 59 -1.24 -7.96 14.89
N GLN A 60 -2.52 -7.62 14.85
CA GLN A 60 -3.62 -8.55 15.08
C GLN A 60 -3.93 -9.44 13.86
N GLY A 61 -3.21 -9.29 12.76
CA GLY A 61 -3.38 -10.06 11.52
C GLY A 61 -4.41 -9.48 10.56
N GLY A 62 -4.80 -8.20 10.73
CA GLY A 62 -5.69 -7.47 9.81
C GLY A 62 -6.97 -8.25 9.46
N ASP A 63 -7.37 -8.21 8.19
CA ASP A 63 -8.54 -8.92 7.63
C ASP A 63 -8.32 -10.41 7.40
N LEU A 64 -7.26 -11.01 7.96
CA LEU A 64 -7.02 -12.43 7.78
C LEU A 64 -8.13 -13.27 8.44
N PRO A 65 -8.61 -14.35 7.79
CA PRO A 65 -9.53 -15.30 8.40
C PRO A 65 -8.97 -15.88 9.72
N THR A 66 -9.85 -16.17 10.67
CA THR A 66 -9.45 -16.72 11.98
C THR A 66 -8.58 -17.96 11.87
N SER A 67 -8.88 -18.87 10.93
CA SER A 67 -8.08 -20.06 10.66
C SER A 67 -6.63 -19.72 10.27
N VAL A 68 -6.45 -18.73 9.41
CA VAL A 68 -5.14 -18.25 8.95
C VAL A 68 -4.38 -17.60 10.11
N LYS A 69 -5.04 -16.73 10.90
CA LYS A 69 -4.43 -16.10 12.09
C LYS A 69 -3.92 -17.15 13.08
N ASN A 70 -4.71 -18.18 13.36
CA ASN A 70 -4.33 -19.23 14.30
C ASN A 70 -3.11 -20.04 13.80
N ILE A 71 -3.04 -20.35 12.51
CA ILE A 71 -1.88 -21.00 11.93
C ILE A 71 -0.61 -20.14 12.04
N LEU A 72 -0.70 -18.86 11.65
CA LEU A 72 0.46 -17.95 11.68
C LEU A 72 0.96 -17.65 13.10
N LYS A 73 0.07 -17.67 14.11
CA LYS A 73 0.40 -17.45 15.53
C LYS A 73 0.83 -18.73 16.26
N SER A 74 0.64 -19.89 15.66
CA SER A 74 0.97 -21.17 16.32
C SER A 74 2.48 -21.33 16.50
N THR A 75 2.90 -21.58 17.73
CA THR A 75 4.30 -21.90 18.08
C THR A 75 4.64 -23.38 17.95
N THR A 76 3.64 -24.23 17.76
CA THR A 76 3.80 -25.70 17.65
C THR A 76 3.98 -26.17 16.21
N LEU A 77 3.52 -25.38 15.24
CA LEU A 77 3.64 -25.68 13.83
C LEU A 77 4.99 -25.21 13.28
N THR A 78 5.69 -26.11 12.59
CA THR A 78 6.98 -25.82 11.94
C THR A 78 6.80 -25.79 10.42
N GLY A 79 7.65 -25.05 9.72
CA GLY A 79 7.59 -24.95 8.25
C GLY A 79 6.41 -24.12 7.74
N ILE A 80 5.80 -23.31 8.58
CA ILE A 80 4.82 -22.28 8.19
C ILE A 80 5.60 -21.00 7.90
N HIS A 81 5.35 -20.42 6.73
CA HIS A 81 5.89 -19.12 6.35
C HIS A 81 4.86 -18.00 6.60
N ASN A 82 4.34 -17.40 5.55
CA ASN A 82 3.35 -16.34 5.66
C ASN A 82 2.25 -16.54 4.60
N THR A 83 1.30 -15.63 4.49
CA THR A 83 0.34 -15.63 3.39
C THR A 83 0.95 -15.03 2.13
N ILE A 84 0.38 -15.38 0.96
CA ILE A 84 0.81 -14.81 -0.33
C ILE A 84 0.73 -13.29 -0.30
N GLY A 85 -0.35 -12.72 0.23
CA GLY A 85 -0.50 -11.26 0.32
C GLY A 85 0.55 -10.57 1.19
N ASN A 86 1.02 -11.23 2.26
CA ASN A 86 1.96 -10.62 3.21
C ASN A 86 3.44 -10.68 2.76
N ILE A 87 3.77 -11.50 1.77
CA ILE A 87 5.15 -11.62 1.26
C ILE A 87 5.43 -10.75 0.04
N LEU A 88 4.41 -10.03 -0.46
CA LEU A 88 4.46 -9.22 -1.66
C LEU A 88 4.43 -7.74 -1.33
N SER A 89 5.19 -6.96 -2.07
CA SER A 89 5.04 -5.51 -2.17
C SER A 89 5.18 -5.06 -3.62
N THR A 90 4.62 -3.89 -3.94
CA THR A 90 4.70 -3.30 -5.28
C THR A 90 4.67 -1.79 -5.18
N GLU A 91 5.00 -1.10 -6.24
CA GLU A 91 4.84 0.35 -6.34
C GLU A 91 3.37 0.76 -6.23
N GLU A 92 3.11 1.95 -5.71
CA GLU A 92 1.75 2.45 -5.43
C GLU A 92 0.82 2.39 -6.65
N GLN A 93 1.35 2.70 -7.83
CA GLN A 93 0.59 2.66 -9.09
C GLN A 93 0.06 1.26 -9.45
N TYR A 94 0.67 0.17 -8.97
CA TYR A 94 0.28 -1.20 -9.27
C TYR A 94 -0.49 -1.90 -8.15
N VAL A 95 -0.71 -1.24 -7.02
CA VAL A 95 -1.39 -1.84 -5.84
C VAL A 95 -2.77 -2.36 -6.20
N ASN A 96 -3.55 -1.60 -6.96
CA ASN A 96 -4.91 -2.03 -7.37
C ASN A 96 -4.87 -3.25 -8.31
N ALA A 97 -3.93 -3.29 -9.25
CA ALA A 97 -3.74 -4.42 -10.15
C ALA A 97 -3.31 -5.67 -9.38
N LEU A 98 -2.35 -5.53 -8.44
CA LEU A 98 -1.92 -6.63 -7.58
C LEU A 98 -3.07 -7.16 -6.72
N ASN A 99 -3.80 -6.29 -6.03
CA ASN A 99 -4.94 -6.70 -5.19
C ASN A 99 -6.01 -7.44 -5.98
N THR A 100 -6.27 -7.03 -7.21
CA THR A 100 -7.19 -7.72 -8.12
C THR A 100 -6.65 -9.11 -8.49
N ALA A 101 -5.37 -9.19 -8.87
CA ALA A 101 -4.73 -10.43 -9.30
C ALA A 101 -4.69 -11.51 -8.20
N ILE A 102 -4.46 -11.12 -6.93
CA ILE A 102 -4.37 -12.06 -5.80
C ILE A 102 -5.63 -12.11 -4.93
N SER A 103 -6.73 -11.46 -5.33
CA SER A 103 -7.92 -11.28 -4.49
C SER A 103 -8.44 -12.57 -3.85
N SER A 104 -8.46 -13.69 -4.59
CA SER A 104 -8.87 -15.01 -4.11
C SER A 104 -7.78 -15.75 -3.32
N ASN A 105 -6.51 -15.47 -3.56
CA ASN A 105 -5.37 -16.24 -3.10
C ASN A 105 -4.53 -15.51 -2.04
N LYS A 106 -4.83 -14.25 -1.73
CA LYS A 106 -4.06 -13.41 -0.80
C LYS A 106 -3.84 -14.06 0.56
N ASN A 107 -4.84 -14.84 1.03
CA ASN A 107 -4.84 -15.48 2.34
C ASN A 107 -4.30 -16.94 2.33
N PHE A 108 -3.82 -17.44 1.19
CA PHE A 108 -3.25 -18.78 1.12
C PHE A 108 -1.91 -18.80 1.85
N ILE A 109 -1.72 -19.82 2.67
CA ILE A 109 -0.55 -19.96 3.55
C ILE A 109 0.55 -20.71 2.82
N ILE A 110 1.72 -20.13 2.76
CA ILE A 110 2.91 -20.77 2.22
C ILE A 110 3.51 -21.68 3.28
N THR A 111 3.78 -22.93 2.89
CA THR A 111 4.46 -23.89 3.74
C THR A 111 5.74 -24.39 3.09
N LYS A 112 6.71 -24.79 3.91
CA LYS A 112 7.97 -25.33 3.44
C LYS A 112 7.75 -26.53 2.50
N ASP A 113 6.89 -27.45 2.91
CA ASP A 113 6.62 -28.74 2.26
C ASP A 113 5.19 -29.22 2.54
N GLU A 114 4.82 -30.36 1.94
CA GLU A 114 3.50 -30.99 2.11
C GLU A 114 3.29 -31.52 3.53
N ASP A 115 4.34 -31.95 4.20
CA ASP A 115 4.24 -32.46 5.59
C ASP A 115 3.88 -31.31 6.55
N SER A 116 4.46 -30.14 6.36
CA SER A 116 4.11 -28.93 7.11
C SER A 116 2.65 -28.53 6.85
N ALA A 117 2.20 -28.58 5.60
CA ALA A 117 0.81 -28.31 5.24
C ALA A 117 -0.15 -29.33 5.89
N LYS A 118 0.19 -30.63 5.87
CA LYS A 118 -0.61 -31.71 6.49
C LYS A 118 -0.74 -31.52 8.00
N LYS A 119 0.36 -31.16 8.68
CA LYS A 119 0.34 -30.87 10.13
C LYS A 119 -0.58 -29.68 10.43
N ALA A 120 -0.52 -28.63 9.64
CA ALA A 120 -1.36 -27.45 9.80
C ALA A 120 -2.85 -27.76 9.54
N ILE A 121 -3.17 -28.59 8.55
CA ILE A 121 -4.53 -29.06 8.27
C ILE A 121 -5.08 -29.85 9.44
N ASN A 122 -4.31 -30.80 9.98
CA ASN A 122 -4.72 -31.58 11.15
C ASN A 122 -4.93 -30.70 12.38
N TYR A 123 -4.03 -29.73 12.63
CA TYR A 123 -4.19 -28.76 13.70
C TYR A 123 -5.50 -27.99 13.60
N LEU A 124 -5.86 -27.48 12.41
CA LEU A 124 -7.14 -26.78 12.20
C LEU A 124 -8.32 -27.71 12.45
N LYS A 125 -8.25 -28.95 11.99
CA LYS A 125 -9.31 -29.97 12.14
C LYS A 125 -9.52 -30.32 13.61
N ASP A 126 -8.44 -30.66 14.31
CA ASP A 126 -8.50 -31.12 15.71
C ASP A 126 -8.95 -29.99 16.66
N SER A 127 -8.57 -28.75 16.34
CA SER A 127 -8.93 -27.55 17.10
C SER A 127 -10.25 -26.88 16.65
N HIS A 128 -10.94 -27.43 15.64
CA HIS A 128 -12.19 -26.87 15.08
C HIS A 128 -12.10 -25.41 14.63
N LEU A 129 -10.93 -24.98 14.10
CA LEU A 129 -10.60 -23.61 13.77
C LEU A 129 -10.94 -23.21 12.32
N GLY A 130 -11.75 -24.00 11.62
CA GLY A 130 -12.15 -23.74 10.25
C GLY A 130 -11.17 -24.30 9.21
N ARG A 131 -11.12 -23.66 8.02
CA ARG A 131 -10.34 -24.12 6.87
C ARG A 131 -9.36 -23.03 6.42
N ALA A 132 -8.21 -23.48 5.87
CA ALA A 132 -7.25 -22.64 5.17
C ALA A 132 -6.71 -23.39 3.97
N THR A 133 -6.20 -22.66 2.97
CA THR A 133 -5.52 -23.23 1.80
C THR A 133 -4.02 -23.06 1.99
N PHE A 134 -3.29 -24.11 1.63
CA PHE A 134 -1.83 -24.17 1.79
C PHE A 134 -1.13 -24.33 0.45
N PHE A 135 0.01 -23.66 0.31
CA PHE A 135 0.89 -23.71 -0.86
C PHE A 135 2.25 -24.23 -0.43
N PRO A 136 2.50 -25.56 -0.54
CA PRO A 136 3.81 -26.14 -0.27
C PRO A 136 4.82 -25.74 -1.34
N MET A 137 5.96 -25.15 -0.93
CA MET A 137 6.99 -24.68 -1.86
C MET A 137 7.61 -25.79 -2.72
N THR A 138 7.59 -27.03 -2.21
CA THR A 138 8.19 -28.18 -2.88
C THR A 138 7.45 -28.67 -4.11
N VAL A 139 6.14 -28.41 -4.22
CA VAL A 139 5.30 -28.94 -5.31
C VAL A 139 4.79 -27.86 -6.27
N ILE A 140 4.88 -26.60 -5.89
CA ILE A 140 4.42 -25.50 -6.73
C ILE A 140 5.41 -25.28 -7.87
N LYS A 141 4.90 -25.28 -9.09
CA LYS A 141 5.68 -25.02 -10.32
C LYS A 141 5.38 -23.62 -10.83
N GLU A 142 6.39 -22.97 -11.35
CA GLU A 142 6.29 -21.68 -12.02
C GLU A 142 5.37 -21.76 -13.25
N ARG A 143 4.68 -20.67 -13.53
CA ARG A 143 3.84 -20.50 -14.73
C ARG A 143 4.24 -19.20 -15.40
N TYR A 144 4.22 -19.20 -16.71
CA TYR A 144 4.61 -18.07 -17.53
C TYR A 144 3.57 -17.80 -18.61
N VAL A 145 3.49 -16.58 -19.04
CA VAL A 145 2.80 -16.25 -20.29
C VAL A 145 3.56 -16.95 -21.43
N ASP A 146 2.86 -17.59 -22.32
CA ASP A 146 3.49 -18.19 -23.50
C ASP A 146 4.14 -17.13 -24.39
N TYR A 147 5.13 -17.56 -25.17
CA TYR A 147 5.93 -16.67 -26.01
C TYR A 147 5.09 -15.94 -27.06
N GLU A 148 4.11 -16.63 -27.65
CA GLU A 148 3.25 -16.08 -28.69
C GLU A 148 2.41 -14.93 -28.14
N THR A 149 1.67 -15.16 -27.05
CA THR A 149 0.90 -14.13 -26.34
C THR A 149 1.78 -12.94 -25.95
N LEU A 150 2.95 -13.20 -25.37
CA LEU A 150 3.86 -12.13 -24.94
C LEU A 150 4.40 -11.33 -26.12
N SER A 151 4.67 -11.96 -27.29
CA SER A 151 5.14 -11.28 -28.51
C SER A 151 4.09 -10.35 -29.10
N ILE A 152 2.81 -10.72 -28.99
CA ILE A 152 1.68 -9.90 -29.45
C ILE A 152 1.53 -8.65 -28.60
N VAL A 153 1.54 -8.79 -27.27
CA VAL A 153 1.25 -7.66 -26.37
C VAL A 153 2.44 -6.73 -26.12
N ARG A 154 3.67 -7.23 -26.20
CA ARG A 154 4.90 -6.50 -25.81
C ARG A 154 5.11 -5.19 -26.57
N ASN A 155 4.64 -5.11 -27.83
CA ASN A 155 4.76 -3.91 -28.66
C ASN A 155 3.58 -2.95 -28.53
N SER A 156 2.57 -3.31 -27.74
CA SER A 156 1.41 -2.43 -27.50
C SER A 156 1.73 -1.38 -26.43
N PRO A 157 1.41 -0.10 -26.64
CA PRO A 157 1.55 0.95 -25.62
C PRO A 157 0.61 0.73 -24.43
N ASP A 158 -0.37 -0.13 -24.56
CA ASP A 158 -1.33 -0.50 -23.52
C ASP A 158 -0.75 -1.50 -22.52
N PHE A 159 0.32 -2.21 -22.87
CA PHE A 159 0.94 -3.23 -22.03
C PHE A 159 2.00 -2.64 -21.10
N VAL A 160 1.85 -2.87 -19.80
CA VAL A 160 2.79 -2.43 -18.76
C VAL A 160 3.84 -3.50 -18.47
N GLY A 161 3.40 -4.75 -18.28
CA GLY A 161 4.30 -5.85 -17.92
C GLY A 161 3.53 -7.08 -17.43
N VAL A 162 4.29 -8.11 -17.06
CA VAL A 162 3.76 -9.28 -16.34
C VAL A 162 3.78 -8.94 -14.85
N MET A 163 2.69 -9.24 -14.13
CA MET A 163 2.56 -8.86 -12.71
C MET A 163 3.68 -9.41 -11.82
N SER A 164 4.21 -10.61 -12.13
CA SER A 164 5.34 -11.20 -11.42
C SER A 164 6.62 -10.35 -11.46
N ASP A 165 6.79 -9.51 -12.50
CA ASP A 165 7.97 -8.67 -12.69
C ASP A 165 7.77 -7.26 -12.07
N LEU A 166 6.54 -6.93 -11.66
CA LEU A 166 6.15 -5.65 -11.07
C LEU A 166 6.01 -5.71 -9.54
N VAL A 167 6.33 -6.86 -8.93
CA VAL A 167 6.27 -7.07 -7.49
C VAL A 167 7.65 -7.34 -6.91
N THR A 168 7.81 -6.96 -5.64
CA THR A 168 9.03 -7.24 -4.85
C THR A 168 8.72 -8.30 -3.81
N TYR A 169 9.59 -9.28 -3.70
CA TYR A 169 9.47 -10.41 -2.77
C TYR A 169 10.83 -11.03 -2.47
N ASN A 170 10.89 -11.87 -1.42
CA ASN A 170 12.10 -12.64 -1.15
C ASN A 170 12.24 -13.79 -2.16
N ARG A 171 13.42 -13.95 -2.77
CA ARG A 171 13.72 -14.91 -3.85
C ARG A 171 13.32 -16.36 -3.53
N GLN A 172 13.30 -16.76 -2.25
CA GLN A 172 12.84 -18.10 -1.86
C GLN A 172 11.39 -18.41 -2.25
N TYR A 173 10.56 -17.38 -2.53
CA TYR A 173 9.16 -17.53 -2.93
C TYR A 173 8.95 -17.43 -4.44
N GLU A 174 10.02 -17.36 -5.24
CA GLU A 174 9.95 -17.10 -6.69
C GLU A 174 8.98 -18.06 -7.41
N ALA A 175 9.07 -19.36 -7.13
CA ALA A 175 8.19 -20.34 -7.76
C ALA A 175 6.71 -20.09 -7.45
N ILE A 176 6.38 -19.71 -6.20
CA ILE A 176 5.00 -19.39 -5.81
C ILE A 176 4.53 -18.12 -6.51
N ILE A 177 5.34 -17.09 -6.52
CA ILE A 177 4.97 -15.80 -7.12
C ILE A 177 4.78 -15.95 -8.63
N LYS A 178 5.68 -16.64 -9.31
CA LYS A 178 5.52 -16.93 -10.73
C LYS A 178 4.35 -17.87 -11.03
N ASN A 179 4.04 -18.80 -10.12
CA ASN A 179 2.82 -19.59 -10.26
C ASN A 179 1.55 -18.75 -10.20
N GLN A 180 1.51 -17.76 -9.30
CA GLN A 180 0.31 -16.94 -9.07
C GLN A 180 0.20 -15.75 -10.03
N LEU A 181 1.31 -15.13 -10.38
CA LEU A 181 1.37 -13.86 -11.09
C LEU A 181 2.10 -13.93 -12.43
N GLY A 182 2.75 -15.03 -12.74
CA GLY A 182 3.56 -15.18 -13.96
C GLY A 182 2.76 -15.27 -15.26
N THR A 183 1.43 -15.42 -15.18
CA THR A 183 0.52 -15.39 -16.34
C THR A 183 -0.41 -14.17 -16.33
N VAL A 184 -0.23 -13.24 -15.39
CA VAL A 184 -1.08 -12.05 -15.24
C VAL A 184 -0.46 -10.89 -15.99
N LEU A 185 -1.13 -10.43 -17.05
CA LEU A 185 -0.74 -9.26 -17.83
C LEU A 185 -1.32 -8.00 -17.20
N VAL A 186 -0.52 -6.96 -17.08
CA VAL A 186 -0.91 -5.65 -16.55
C VAL A 186 -1.03 -4.65 -17.69
N ALA A 187 -2.16 -3.95 -17.73
CA ALA A 187 -2.44 -2.89 -18.68
C ALA A 187 -2.50 -1.51 -18.01
N THR A 188 -2.33 -0.46 -18.80
CA THR A 188 -2.33 0.93 -18.31
C THR A 188 -3.68 1.35 -17.70
N ASN A 189 -4.80 0.80 -18.19
CA ASN A 189 -6.15 1.04 -17.68
C ASN A 189 -7.12 -0.05 -18.18
N LEU A 190 -8.39 0.03 -17.79
CA LEU A 190 -9.41 -0.98 -18.12
C LEU A 190 -9.68 -1.08 -19.63
N ASP A 191 -9.72 0.04 -20.32
CA ASP A 191 -9.93 0.05 -21.79
C ASP A 191 -8.73 -0.58 -22.51
N ALA A 192 -7.52 -0.31 -22.05
CA ALA A 192 -6.30 -0.94 -22.52
C ALA A 192 -6.31 -2.46 -22.28
N ALA A 193 -6.76 -2.92 -21.11
CA ALA A 193 -6.91 -4.33 -20.80
C ALA A 193 -7.90 -5.02 -21.77
N THR A 194 -9.00 -4.35 -22.10
CA THR A 194 -9.98 -4.86 -23.09
C THR A 194 -9.35 -4.96 -24.47
N ARG A 195 -8.62 -3.95 -24.94
CA ARG A 195 -7.91 -3.99 -26.22
C ARG A 195 -6.87 -5.11 -26.28
N LEU A 196 -6.06 -5.27 -25.24
CA LEU A 196 -5.09 -6.36 -25.14
C LEU A 196 -5.75 -7.73 -25.17
N SER A 197 -6.89 -7.90 -24.47
CA SER A 197 -7.66 -9.15 -24.48
C SER A 197 -8.14 -9.50 -25.90
N HIS A 198 -8.60 -8.52 -26.68
CA HIS A 198 -8.97 -8.75 -28.07
C HIS A 198 -7.79 -9.14 -28.96
N LEU A 199 -6.62 -8.54 -28.75
CA LEU A 199 -5.40 -8.87 -29.50
C LEU A 199 -4.94 -10.33 -29.26
N ILE A 200 -5.13 -10.83 -28.05
CA ILE A 200 -4.71 -12.20 -27.66
C ILE A 200 -5.70 -13.25 -28.21
N ASN A 201 -6.98 -12.90 -28.34
CA ASN A 201 -8.05 -13.83 -28.76
C ASN A 201 -8.37 -13.74 -30.24
N SER A 202 -7.67 -12.96 -31.02
CA SER A 202 -7.80 -12.83 -32.47
C SER A 202 -6.86 -13.76 -33.20
#